data_018a29283a8fc44fdc63db9e10807798
#
_entry.id   018a29283a8fc44fdc63db9e10807798
#
_cell.length_a   1.000
_cell.length_b   1.000
_cell.length_c   1.000
_cell.angle_alpha   90.00
_cell.angle_beta   90.00
_cell.angle_gamma   90.00
#
_symmetry.space_group_name_H-M   'P 1'
#
loop_
_entity.id
_entity.type
_entity.pdbx_description
1 polymer ?
#
loop_
_entity_poly.entity_id
_entity_poly.type
_entity_poly.pdbx_seq_one_letter_code
_entity_poly.pdbx_strand_id
1 'polypeptide(L)'
;MIGDEIHKFATKLWKINRSITGEGVRKTLAHIKQLLPTLTIESVPSGKKVFDWVVPPEWHVSKAYIIAPDGTKICDFSINNLHLVGYSIPFHQKMRLEKLQKYLYSLPEQPKAIPYITSYYEERWGFCLTQEQRDALDDGVYEVVIDSKIFEGVLNYGELVLPGNSDQEILLSTYICHPSMANNELSGITVATYLAKWLSELKVRRYTYRFIFIPETIGSITYINKNYIHLKKKVIAGFNISCVGDDRSYSYLPSRNGNTISDTIAKHVLKWIAPDYISYTWLDRGSDERQYCAPGIDLPIASILRTKYQQYPEYHTSLDNLYNVVTPKGLEGGYWALRRALELIEKNRIYKNNVLCEPQLGKRGLYPTLSSKKLDQEARTMMNFLSLCDGEHSLLDIAEKINLPAWDLYELVDKLILHDLISST
;
A
#
# COMPACT_ATOMS: atom_id res chain seq x y z
N MET A 1 12.38 11.00 -13.36
CA MET A 1 11.30 11.34 -12.40
C MET A 1 11.17 10.23 -11.36
N ILE A 2 10.63 10.52 -10.19
CA ILE A 2 10.51 9.50 -9.11
C ILE A 2 9.68 8.30 -9.58
N GLY A 3 8.64 8.52 -10.37
CA GLY A 3 7.82 7.47 -10.94
C GLY A 3 8.58 6.46 -11.79
N ASP A 4 9.56 6.91 -12.58
CA ASP A 4 10.40 6.02 -13.39
C ASP A 4 11.28 5.12 -12.51
N GLU A 5 11.83 5.68 -11.42
CA GLU A 5 12.66 4.90 -10.48
C GLU A 5 11.82 3.82 -9.78
N ILE A 6 10.61 4.20 -9.31
CA ILE A 6 9.67 3.28 -8.66
C ILE A 6 9.25 2.19 -9.66
N HIS A 7 8.91 2.54 -10.90
CA HIS A 7 8.53 1.58 -11.93
C HIS A 7 9.68 0.62 -12.29
N LYS A 8 10.90 1.13 -12.40
CA LYS A 8 12.09 0.31 -12.61
C LYS A 8 12.30 -0.69 -11.46
N PHE A 9 12.03 -0.28 -10.23
CA PHE A 9 12.09 -1.18 -9.08
C PHE A 9 10.97 -2.22 -9.13
N ALA A 10 9.74 -1.84 -9.48
CA ALA A 10 8.64 -2.78 -9.70
C ALA A 10 8.98 -3.84 -10.76
N THR A 11 9.62 -3.45 -11.85
CA THR A 11 10.06 -4.35 -12.92
C THR A 11 11.03 -5.44 -12.42
N LYS A 12 11.93 -5.10 -11.47
CA LYS A 12 12.84 -6.09 -10.87
C LYS A 12 12.10 -7.12 -10.02
N LEU A 13 10.98 -6.74 -9.41
CA LEU A 13 10.19 -7.60 -8.54
C LEU A 13 9.11 -8.39 -9.29
N TRP A 14 8.79 -8.01 -10.53
CA TRP A 14 7.64 -8.49 -11.28
C TRP A 14 7.53 -10.01 -11.37
N LYS A 15 8.60 -10.67 -11.77
CA LYS A 15 8.61 -12.12 -12.02
C LYS A 15 8.77 -12.98 -10.76
N ILE A 16 8.95 -12.38 -9.60
CA ILE A 16 9.11 -13.13 -8.35
C ILE A 16 7.77 -13.79 -8.01
N ASN A 17 7.77 -15.11 -7.87
CA ASN A 17 6.60 -15.84 -7.41
C ASN A 17 6.44 -15.67 -5.90
N ARG A 18 5.64 -14.69 -5.48
CA ARG A 18 5.27 -14.47 -4.08
C ARG A 18 4.06 -15.31 -3.72
N SER A 19 3.98 -15.66 -2.46
CA SER A 19 2.83 -16.28 -1.80
C SER A 19 2.80 -15.84 -0.34
N ILE A 20 1.87 -16.32 0.48
CA ILE A 20 1.81 -15.96 1.90
C ILE A 20 3.01 -16.47 2.71
N THR A 21 3.78 -17.41 2.14
CA THR A 21 5.07 -17.87 2.67
C THR A 21 6.04 -18.13 1.52
N GLY A 22 7.27 -18.48 1.82
CA GLY A 22 8.23 -19.06 0.88
C GLY A 22 9.26 -18.08 0.34
N GLU A 23 10.05 -18.60 -0.60
CA GLU A 23 11.26 -17.93 -1.10
C GLU A 23 10.97 -16.61 -1.85
N GLY A 24 9.80 -16.50 -2.51
CA GLY A 24 9.43 -15.26 -3.20
C GLY A 24 9.29 -14.05 -2.26
N VAL A 25 8.73 -14.26 -1.07
CA VAL A 25 8.67 -13.23 -0.02
C VAL A 25 10.06 -12.84 0.42
N ARG A 26 10.93 -13.81 0.74
CA ARG A 26 12.31 -13.56 1.16
C ARG A 26 13.13 -12.80 0.12
N LYS A 27 13.02 -13.17 -1.16
CA LYS A 27 13.65 -12.44 -2.28
C LYS A 27 13.16 -11.02 -2.39
N THR A 28 11.85 -10.81 -2.29
CA THR A 28 11.25 -9.46 -2.32
C THR A 28 11.78 -8.61 -1.17
N LEU A 29 11.77 -9.15 0.06
CA LEU A 29 12.33 -8.46 1.24
C LEU A 29 13.82 -8.17 1.10
N ALA A 30 14.60 -9.07 0.51
CA ALA A 30 16.03 -8.85 0.24
C ALA A 30 16.25 -7.68 -0.74
N HIS A 31 15.44 -7.55 -1.78
CA HIS A 31 15.48 -6.41 -2.69
C HIS A 31 15.10 -5.09 -2.00
N ILE A 32 14.06 -5.09 -1.15
CA ILE A 32 13.68 -3.93 -0.35
C ILE A 32 14.81 -3.53 0.59
N LYS A 33 15.45 -4.50 1.25
CA LYS A 33 16.57 -4.28 2.16
C LYS A 33 17.80 -3.65 1.50
N GLN A 34 18.02 -3.89 0.19
CA GLN A 34 19.08 -3.19 -0.56
C GLN A 34 18.87 -1.68 -0.61
N LEU A 35 17.62 -1.21 -0.64
CA LEU A 35 17.26 0.20 -0.61
C LEU A 35 17.09 0.75 0.82
N LEU A 36 16.73 -0.12 1.76
CA LEU A 36 16.47 0.18 3.16
C LEU A 36 17.32 -0.71 4.07
N PRO A 37 18.62 -0.43 4.24
CA PRO A 37 19.56 -1.34 4.92
C PRO A 37 19.19 -1.71 6.36
N THR A 38 18.46 -0.83 7.05
CA THR A 38 18.00 -1.04 8.43
C THR A 38 16.70 -1.86 8.54
N LEU A 39 16.13 -2.31 7.40
CA LEU A 39 14.99 -3.23 7.41
C LEU A 39 15.37 -4.54 8.10
N THR A 40 14.60 -4.96 9.09
CA THR A 40 14.69 -6.30 9.69
C THR A 40 13.77 -7.27 8.97
N ILE A 41 14.19 -8.52 8.84
CA ILE A 41 13.37 -9.60 8.28
C ILE A 41 13.06 -10.56 9.41
N GLU A 42 11.80 -10.62 9.77
CA GLU A 42 11.27 -11.44 10.85
C GLU A 42 10.74 -12.77 10.30
N SER A 43 10.71 -13.78 11.17
CA SER A 43 10.22 -15.11 10.84
C SER A 43 9.28 -15.62 11.94
N VAL A 44 8.17 -16.21 11.52
CA VAL A 44 7.20 -16.84 12.43
C VAL A 44 6.98 -18.29 12.00
N PRO A 45 7.21 -19.29 12.88
CA PRO A 45 7.11 -20.69 12.50
C PRO A 45 5.70 -21.10 12.11
N SER A 46 5.60 -22.02 11.15
CA SER A 46 4.37 -22.75 10.82
C SER A 46 3.78 -23.41 12.08
N GLY A 47 2.46 -23.55 12.12
CA GLY A 47 1.76 -24.13 13.27
C GLY A 47 1.56 -23.18 14.45
N LYS A 48 2.18 -21.98 14.46
CA LYS A 48 1.96 -21.00 15.51
C LYS A 48 0.53 -20.49 15.50
N LYS A 49 -0.18 -20.60 16.62
CA LYS A 49 -1.51 -20.01 16.80
C LYS A 49 -1.39 -18.49 16.98
N VAL A 50 -2.19 -17.75 16.22
CA VAL A 50 -2.27 -16.28 16.25
C VAL A 50 -3.73 -15.85 16.23
N PHE A 51 -4.26 -15.47 17.40
CA PHE A 51 -5.70 -15.32 17.65
C PHE A 51 -6.47 -16.60 17.25
N ASP A 52 -7.41 -16.50 16.30
CA ASP A 52 -8.21 -17.63 15.80
C ASP A 52 -7.54 -18.39 14.63
N TRP A 53 -6.41 -17.89 14.15
CA TRP A 53 -5.69 -18.42 12.98
C TRP A 53 -4.46 -19.24 13.38
N VAL A 54 -3.94 -19.99 12.41
CA VAL A 54 -2.69 -20.74 12.54
C VAL A 54 -1.79 -20.32 11.36
N VAL A 55 -0.52 -20.05 11.62
CA VAL A 55 0.46 -19.79 10.56
C VAL A 55 0.59 -21.05 9.70
N PRO A 56 0.35 -20.95 8.36
CA PRO A 56 0.31 -22.12 7.49
C PRO A 56 1.71 -22.72 7.28
N PRO A 57 1.77 -23.96 6.81
CA PRO A 57 3.02 -24.56 6.30
C PRO A 57 3.62 -23.73 5.17
N GLU A 58 4.93 -23.81 4.99
CA GLU A 58 5.61 -23.14 3.88
C GLU A 58 5.39 -23.90 2.58
N TRP A 59 5.17 -23.17 1.49
CA TRP A 59 5.01 -23.71 0.16
C TRP A 59 6.19 -23.34 -0.73
N HIS A 60 6.67 -24.33 -1.47
CA HIS A 60 7.68 -24.16 -2.50
C HIS A 60 7.26 -24.87 -3.79
N VAL A 61 7.53 -24.25 -4.94
CA VAL A 61 7.32 -24.84 -6.27
C VAL A 61 8.59 -24.66 -7.10
N SER A 62 9.06 -25.79 -7.67
CA SER A 62 10.23 -25.82 -8.57
C SER A 62 9.81 -25.69 -10.02
N LYS A 63 8.75 -26.39 -10.43
CA LYS A 63 8.19 -26.36 -11.79
C LYS A 63 6.73 -26.83 -11.79
N ALA A 64 5.96 -26.31 -12.71
CA ALA A 64 4.61 -26.78 -12.97
C ALA A 64 4.25 -26.51 -14.43
N TYR A 65 3.66 -27.48 -15.11
CA TYR A 65 3.23 -27.38 -16.51
C TYR A 65 2.32 -28.56 -16.88
N ILE A 66 1.69 -28.43 -18.04
CA ILE A 66 0.91 -29.51 -18.66
C ILE A 66 1.53 -29.81 -20.04
N ILE A 67 1.68 -31.10 -20.37
CA ILE A 67 2.03 -31.57 -21.75
C ILE A 67 0.75 -32.00 -22.43
N ALA A 68 0.44 -31.37 -23.55
CA ALA A 68 -0.69 -31.69 -24.42
C ALA A 68 -0.48 -32.99 -25.22
N PRO A 69 -1.52 -33.55 -25.84
CA PRO A 69 -1.40 -34.81 -26.61
C PRO A 69 -0.40 -34.76 -27.79
N ASP A 70 -0.18 -33.59 -28.36
CA ASP A 70 0.79 -33.30 -29.42
C ASP A 70 2.23 -33.10 -28.91
N GLY A 71 2.45 -33.18 -27.59
CA GLY A 71 3.73 -32.93 -26.93
C GLY A 71 4.02 -31.46 -26.59
N THR A 72 3.13 -30.55 -26.92
CA THR A 72 3.28 -29.09 -26.59
C THR A 72 3.17 -28.90 -25.10
N LYS A 73 4.07 -28.05 -24.51
CA LYS A 73 3.99 -27.61 -23.13
C LYS A 73 3.08 -26.40 -23.02
N ILE A 74 2.04 -26.51 -22.24
CA ILE A 74 1.08 -25.45 -21.92
C ILE A 74 1.05 -25.16 -20.42
N CYS A 75 0.44 -24.03 -20.02
CA CYS A 75 0.33 -23.61 -18.61
C CYS A 75 1.68 -23.66 -17.87
N ASP A 76 2.76 -23.24 -18.55
CA ASP A 76 4.10 -23.30 -17.96
C ASP A 76 4.30 -22.18 -16.92
N PHE A 77 4.45 -22.59 -15.66
CA PHE A 77 4.73 -21.71 -14.53
C PHE A 77 5.96 -20.81 -14.73
N SER A 78 6.97 -21.28 -15.48
CA SER A 78 8.18 -20.49 -15.75
C SER A 78 7.92 -19.31 -16.70
N ILE A 79 6.88 -19.39 -17.53
CA ILE A 79 6.45 -18.32 -18.45
C ILE A 79 5.58 -17.31 -17.71
N ASN A 80 4.57 -17.83 -16.98
CA ASN A 80 3.71 -17.00 -16.13
C ASN A 80 3.36 -17.76 -14.85
N ASN A 81 3.76 -17.22 -13.69
CA ASN A 81 3.53 -17.88 -12.41
C ASN A 81 2.04 -17.98 -12.02
N LEU A 82 1.14 -17.21 -12.66
CA LEU A 82 -0.31 -17.35 -12.48
C LEU A 82 -0.90 -18.61 -13.07
N HIS A 83 -0.17 -19.31 -13.95
CA HIS A 83 -0.63 -20.58 -14.48
C HIS A 83 -0.84 -21.66 -13.42
N LEU A 84 -0.19 -21.55 -12.27
CA LEU A 84 -0.36 -22.51 -11.18
C LEU A 84 -1.24 -21.92 -10.08
N VAL A 85 -2.26 -22.66 -9.65
CA VAL A 85 -3.02 -22.34 -8.43
C VAL A 85 -2.07 -22.29 -7.25
N GLY A 86 -2.05 -21.17 -6.53
CA GLY A 86 -1.18 -20.99 -5.37
C GLY A 86 -1.42 -22.07 -4.31
N TYR A 87 -0.36 -22.56 -3.68
CA TYR A 87 -0.38 -23.68 -2.72
C TYR A 87 -0.82 -25.03 -3.30
N SER A 88 -0.72 -25.22 -4.62
CA SER A 88 -0.94 -26.55 -5.23
C SER A 88 -0.02 -27.58 -4.62
N ILE A 89 -0.62 -28.73 -4.22
CA ILE A 89 0.12 -29.92 -3.77
C ILE A 89 0.89 -30.56 -4.94
N PRO A 90 1.95 -31.37 -4.69
CA PRO A 90 2.68 -32.07 -5.75
C PRO A 90 1.76 -33.03 -6.51
N PHE A 91 1.91 -33.03 -7.83
CA PHE A 91 1.08 -33.86 -8.69
C PHE A 91 1.83 -34.25 -9.97
N HIS A 92 1.82 -35.56 -10.34
CA HIS A 92 2.40 -36.04 -11.59
C HIS A 92 1.59 -37.25 -12.11
N GLN A 93 0.69 -36.99 -13.05
CA GLN A 93 -0.13 -38.05 -13.66
C GLN A 93 -0.54 -37.71 -15.09
N LYS A 94 -0.85 -38.76 -15.88
CA LYS A 94 -1.54 -38.62 -17.15
C LYS A 94 -3.05 -38.78 -16.97
N MET A 95 -3.83 -37.94 -17.64
CA MET A 95 -5.28 -38.02 -17.59
C MET A 95 -5.93 -37.49 -18.86
N ARG A 96 -7.16 -37.93 -19.16
CA ARG A 96 -7.95 -37.43 -20.28
C ARG A 96 -8.42 -35.99 -20.00
N LEU A 97 -8.65 -35.24 -21.06
CA LEU A 97 -9.10 -33.86 -21.03
C LEU A 97 -10.36 -33.68 -20.16
N GLU A 98 -11.34 -34.57 -20.30
CA GLU A 98 -12.59 -34.52 -19.51
C GLU A 98 -12.34 -34.49 -17.99
N LYS A 99 -11.37 -35.26 -17.52
CA LYS A 99 -10.98 -35.28 -16.12
C LYS A 99 -10.15 -34.06 -15.77
N LEU A 100 -9.26 -33.59 -16.65
CA LEU A 100 -8.38 -32.43 -16.44
C LEU A 100 -9.20 -31.13 -16.32
N GLN A 101 -10.28 -31.00 -17.08
CA GLN A 101 -11.14 -29.81 -17.08
C GLN A 101 -11.61 -29.37 -15.68
N LYS A 102 -11.73 -30.29 -14.72
CA LYS A 102 -12.13 -29.99 -13.34
C LYS A 102 -11.06 -29.21 -12.54
N TYR A 103 -9.83 -29.22 -13.02
CA TYR A 103 -8.66 -28.59 -12.40
C TYR A 103 -8.13 -27.40 -13.22
N LEU A 104 -8.86 -27.02 -14.28
CA LEU A 104 -8.54 -25.88 -15.13
C LEU A 104 -9.48 -24.71 -14.81
N TYR A 105 -8.90 -23.55 -14.59
CA TYR A 105 -9.62 -22.32 -14.24
C TYR A 105 -9.37 -21.25 -15.29
N SER A 106 -10.43 -20.62 -15.77
CA SER A 106 -10.40 -19.54 -16.76
C SER A 106 -11.58 -18.60 -16.53
N LEU A 107 -11.59 -17.45 -17.20
CA LEU A 107 -12.64 -16.42 -17.10
C LEU A 107 -13.29 -16.23 -18.47
N PRO A 108 -14.49 -16.80 -18.71
CA PRO A 108 -15.20 -16.61 -19.99
C PRO A 108 -15.46 -15.15 -20.34
N GLU A 109 -15.74 -14.31 -19.33
CA GLU A 109 -15.96 -12.87 -19.48
C GLU A 109 -14.70 -12.07 -19.80
N GLN A 110 -13.51 -12.67 -19.57
CA GLN A 110 -12.21 -12.08 -19.89
C GLN A 110 -11.31 -13.13 -20.58
N PRO A 111 -11.60 -13.48 -21.85
CA PRO A 111 -11.04 -14.66 -22.49
C PRO A 111 -9.53 -14.66 -22.68
N LYS A 112 -8.86 -13.51 -22.56
CA LYS A 112 -7.39 -13.35 -22.65
C LYS A 112 -6.69 -13.28 -21.28
N ALA A 113 -7.45 -13.27 -20.19
CA ALA A 113 -6.92 -13.18 -18.83
C ALA A 113 -6.63 -14.57 -18.25
N ILE A 114 -5.50 -14.73 -17.57
CA ILE A 114 -5.22 -15.85 -16.69
C ILE A 114 -5.66 -15.42 -15.28
N PRO A 115 -6.63 -16.11 -14.65
CA PRO A 115 -7.07 -15.74 -13.30
C PRO A 115 -6.03 -16.05 -12.23
N TYR A 116 -6.06 -15.30 -11.14
CA TYR A 116 -5.31 -15.59 -9.93
C TYR A 116 -6.16 -16.40 -8.96
N ILE A 117 -5.72 -17.61 -8.60
CA ILE A 117 -6.41 -18.51 -7.67
C ILE A 117 -5.40 -19.07 -6.66
N THR A 118 -5.84 -19.23 -5.42
CA THR A 118 -5.07 -19.80 -4.33
C THR A 118 -5.86 -20.84 -3.55
N SER A 119 -5.15 -21.68 -2.77
CA SER A 119 -5.74 -22.73 -1.94
C SER A 119 -5.06 -22.85 -0.56
N TYR A 120 -4.75 -21.72 0.08
CA TYR A 120 -3.89 -21.60 1.26
C TYR A 120 -4.12 -22.61 2.41
N TYR A 121 -5.35 -23.01 2.68
CA TYR A 121 -5.72 -23.91 3.78
C TYR A 121 -6.43 -25.19 3.31
N GLU A 122 -6.44 -25.44 1.97
CA GLU A 122 -7.06 -26.62 1.38
C GLU A 122 -6.01 -27.40 0.55
N GLU A 123 -5.95 -28.71 0.72
CA GLU A 123 -5.12 -29.58 -0.09
C GLU A 123 -5.75 -29.80 -1.48
N ARG A 124 -5.36 -28.98 -2.43
CA ARG A 124 -5.78 -29.10 -3.84
C ARG A 124 -4.67 -28.69 -4.79
N TRP A 125 -4.89 -28.94 -6.06
CA TRP A 125 -4.03 -28.49 -7.15
C TRP A 125 -4.88 -28.01 -8.32
N GLY A 126 -4.29 -27.24 -9.23
CA GLY A 126 -4.95 -26.80 -10.45
C GLY A 126 -4.09 -25.87 -11.28
N PHE A 127 -4.57 -25.61 -12.48
CA PHE A 127 -3.94 -24.68 -13.40
C PHE A 127 -4.92 -23.59 -13.84
N CYS A 128 -4.38 -22.40 -14.02
CA CYS A 128 -5.09 -21.24 -14.56
C CYS A 128 -4.58 -20.98 -15.98
N LEU A 129 -5.50 -20.70 -16.90
CA LEU A 129 -5.17 -20.40 -18.29
C LEU A 129 -6.19 -19.41 -18.85
N THR A 130 -5.90 -18.84 -20.01
CA THR A 130 -6.89 -18.00 -20.69
C THR A 130 -8.07 -18.85 -21.17
N GLN A 131 -9.25 -18.27 -21.32
CA GLN A 131 -10.39 -18.99 -21.91
C GLN A 131 -10.08 -19.41 -23.35
N GLU A 132 -9.42 -18.54 -24.14
CA GLU A 132 -8.97 -18.87 -25.51
C GLU A 132 -8.08 -20.11 -25.53
N GLN A 133 -7.12 -20.23 -24.59
CA GLN A 133 -6.29 -21.45 -24.47
C GLN A 133 -7.12 -22.66 -24.09
N ARG A 134 -8.09 -22.51 -23.18
CA ARG A 134 -8.94 -23.61 -22.73
C ARG A 134 -9.84 -24.14 -23.83
N ASP A 135 -10.42 -23.25 -24.64
CA ASP A 135 -11.30 -23.62 -25.76
C ASP A 135 -10.53 -24.29 -26.90
N ALA A 136 -9.25 -24.03 -27.02
CA ALA A 136 -8.37 -24.64 -28.03
C ALA A 136 -7.77 -26.00 -27.61
N LEU A 137 -8.16 -26.57 -26.46
CA LEU A 137 -7.65 -27.86 -26.02
C LEU A 137 -8.29 -29.01 -26.80
N ASP A 138 -7.48 -29.82 -27.50
CA ASP A 138 -7.91 -31.00 -28.21
C ASP A 138 -8.24 -32.16 -27.26
N ASP A 139 -9.18 -33.03 -27.65
CA ASP A 139 -9.39 -34.26 -26.87
C ASP A 139 -8.16 -35.15 -26.89
N GLY A 140 -7.85 -35.76 -25.75
CA GLY A 140 -6.68 -36.58 -25.63
C GLY A 140 -6.20 -36.80 -24.20
N VAL A 141 -4.98 -37.33 -24.09
CA VAL A 141 -4.33 -37.58 -22.81
C VAL A 141 -3.26 -36.54 -22.57
N TYR A 142 -3.40 -35.83 -21.48
CA TYR A 142 -2.51 -34.77 -20.99
C TYR A 142 -1.63 -35.30 -19.86
N GLU A 143 -0.36 -34.92 -19.84
CA GLU A 143 0.51 -35.18 -18.70
C GLU A 143 0.62 -33.92 -17.84
N VAL A 144 0.19 -34.01 -16.60
CA VAL A 144 0.20 -32.90 -15.60
C VAL A 144 1.39 -33.06 -14.68
N VAL A 145 2.21 -32.05 -14.56
CA VAL A 145 3.40 -32.03 -13.70
C VAL A 145 3.37 -30.82 -12.77
N ILE A 146 3.36 -31.08 -11.48
CA ILE A 146 3.53 -30.06 -10.41
C ILE A 146 4.59 -30.61 -9.45
N ASP A 147 5.77 -30.00 -9.47
CA ASP A 147 6.85 -30.28 -8.53
C ASP A 147 6.84 -29.20 -7.46
N SER A 148 6.07 -29.45 -6.43
CA SER A 148 5.91 -28.55 -5.27
C SER A 148 6.14 -29.30 -3.96
N LYS A 149 6.30 -28.54 -2.88
CA LYS A 149 6.43 -29.08 -1.52
C LYS A 149 5.68 -28.18 -0.55
N ILE A 150 4.96 -28.79 0.38
CA ILE A 150 4.37 -28.16 1.56
C ILE A 150 5.06 -28.75 2.78
N PHE A 151 5.64 -27.90 3.63
CA PHE A 151 6.45 -28.35 4.76
C PHE A 151 6.41 -27.36 5.92
N GLU A 152 6.77 -27.82 7.10
CA GLU A 152 6.93 -26.93 8.24
C GLU A 152 8.10 -25.98 7.99
N GLY A 153 7.80 -24.70 7.94
CA GLY A 153 8.75 -23.63 7.61
C GLY A 153 8.40 -22.35 8.37
N VAL A 154 8.46 -21.22 7.69
CA VAL A 154 8.22 -19.91 8.31
C VAL A 154 7.42 -18.96 7.42
N LEU A 155 6.61 -18.10 8.06
CA LEU A 155 6.08 -16.89 7.48
C LEU A 155 7.08 -15.77 7.72
N ASN A 156 7.50 -15.07 6.66
CA ASN A 156 8.43 -13.94 6.76
C ASN A 156 7.73 -12.61 6.53
N TYR A 157 8.17 -11.57 7.24
CA TYR A 157 7.79 -10.19 6.98
C TYR A 157 8.96 -9.24 7.21
N GLY A 158 8.90 -8.05 6.62
CA GLY A 158 9.87 -6.99 6.83
C GLY A 158 9.32 -5.91 7.75
N GLU A 159 10.13 -5.45 8.70
CA GLU A 159 9.83 -4.34 9.58
C GLU A 159 10.93 -3.30 9.53
N LEU A 160 10.55 -2.05 9.31
CA LEU A 160 11.46 -0.91 9.41
C LEU A 160 10.90 0.11 10.39
N VAL A 161 11.67 0.44 11.40
CA VAL A 161 11.34 1.52 12.35
C VAL A 161 12.31 2.67 12.16
N LEU A 162 11.79 3.84 11.85
CA LEU A 162 12.54 5.09 11.74
C LEU A 162 12.21 5.97 12.95
N PRO A 163 13.06 6.04 13.96
CA PRO A 163 12.79 6.81 15.17
C PRO A 163 12.62 8.29 14.88
N GLY A 164 11.67 8.92 15.58
CA GLY A 164 11.45 10.36 15.63
C GLY A 164 11.66 10.93 17.01
N ASN A 165 11.36 12.22 17.17
CA ASN A 165 11.45 12.88 18.48
C ASN A 165 10.34 12.44 19.45
N SER A 166 9.22 11.93 18.91
CA SER A 166 8.11 11.37 19.67
C SER A 166 8.13 9.84 19.56
N ASP A 167 7.69 9.17 20.62
CA ASP A 167 7.45 7.73 20.65
C ASP A 167 6.06 7.34 20.11
N GLN A 168 5.24 8.32 19.71
CA GLN A 168 4.03 8.09 18.92
C GLN A 168 4.40 7.64 17.51
N GLU A 169 3.64 6.69 16.97
CA GLU A 169 3.99 6.02 15.72
C GLU A 169 2.98 6.27 14.61
N ILE A 170 3.52 6.39 13.40
CA ILE A 170 2.76 6.36 12.14
C ILE A 170 3.02 5.01 11.49
N LEU A 171 1.96 4.20 11.35
CA LEU A 171 2.04 2.85 10.78
C LEU A 171 1.74 2.87 9.28
N LEU A 172 2.65 2.31 8.51
CA LEU A 172 2.53 2.17 7.06
C LEU A 172 2.68 0.68 6.71
N SER A 173 1.63 0.08 6.18
CA SER A 173 1.62 -1.34 5.85
C SER A 173 1.36 -1.57 4.37
N THR A 174 2.04 -2.56 3.79
CA THR A 174 1.79 -3.06 2.44
C THR A 174 1.99 -4.56 2.39
N TYR A 175 1.16 -5.26 1.61
CA TYR A 175 1.27 -6.71 1.49
C TYR A 175 2.22 -7.14 0.38
N ILE A 176 2.84 -8.34 0.56
CA ILE A 176 3.91 -8.88 -0.28
C ILE A 176 3.71 -10.37 -0.59
N CYS A 177 2.50 -10.78 -0.96
CA CYS A 177 2.14 -12.19 -1.09
C CYS A 177 1.50 -12.60 -2.42
N HIS A 178 1.31 -11.68 -3.37
CA HIS A 178 0.72 -12.00 -4.66
C HIS A 178 1.79 -12.19 -5.74
N PRO A 179 1.68 -13.24 -6.58
CA PRO A 179 2.55 -13.41 -7.73
C PRO A 179 2.13 -12.47 -8.86
N SER A 180 3.06 -11.79 -9.50
CA SER A 180 2.87 -10.99 -10.74
C SER A 180 1.56 -10.18 -10.81
N MET A 181 1.21 -9.50 -9.71
CA MET A 181 0.14 -8.51 -9.64
C MET A 181 0.77 -7.12 -9.55
N ALA A 182 0.43 -6.22 -10.50
CA ALA A 182 1.08 -4.93 -10.58
C ALA A 182 0.43 -3.88 -9.68
N ASN A 183 -0.82 -3.51 -9.95
CA ASN A 183 -1.50 -2.49 -9.17
C ASN A 183 -1.94 -3.03 -7.80
N ASN A 184 -2.43 -4.27 -7.79
CA ASN A 184 -2.91 -4.89 -6.56
C ASN A 184 -1.81 -5.07 -5.50
N GLU A 185 -0.54 -5.29 -5.90
CA GLU A 185 0.54 -5.54 -4.94
C GLU A 185 1.79 -4.70 -5.17
N LEU A 186 2.46 -4.83 -6.34
CA LEU A 186 3.77 -4.20 -6.54
C LEU A 186 3.76 -2.68 -6.40
N SER A 187 2.64 -2.04 -6.77
CA SER A 187 2.49 -0.59 -6.59
C SER A 187 2.64 -0.20 -5.13
N GLY A 188 1.99 -0.93 -4.22
CA GLY A 188 2.08 -0.72 -2.77
C GLY A 188 3.50 -0.94 -2.24
N ILE A 189 4.11 -2.08 -2.56
CA ILE A 189 5.48 -2.43 -2.14
C ILE A 189 6.47 -1.34 -2.54
N THR A 190 6.41 -0.93 -3.81
CA THR A 190 7.42 -0.03 -4.36
C THR A 190 7.22 1.41 -3.89
N VAL A 191 5.99 1.90 -3.83
CA VAL A 191 5.70 3.23 -3.27
C VAL A 191 6.07 3.29 -1.79
N ALA A 192 5.69 2.28 -0.99
CA ALA A 192 6.07 2.22 0.43
C ALA A 192 7.58 2.21 0.63
N THR A 193 8.33 1.48 -0.20
CA THR A 193 9.80 1.45 -0.15
C THR A 193 10.41 2.84 -0.40
N TYR A 194 9.92 3.57 -1.40
CA TYR A 194 10.42 4.90 -1.71
C TYR A 194 9.97 5.97 -0.72
N LEU A 195 8.79 5.83 -0.11
CA LEU A 195 8.38 6.67 1.03
C LEU A 195 9.28 6.44 2.25
N ALA A 196 9.59 5.18 2.55
CA ALA A 196 10.50 4.83 3.64
C ALA A 196 11.93 5.38 3.38
N LYS A 197 12.40 5.29 2.13
CA LYS A 197 13.69 5.87 1.72
C LYS A 197 13.70 7.37 1.95
N TRP A 198 12.70 8.10 1.44
CA TRP A 198 12.57 9.54 1.65
C TRP A 198 12.56 9.90 3.15
N LEU A 199 11.74 9.21 3.95
CA LEU A 199 11.69 9.46 5.40
C LEU A 199 13.02 9.16 6.09
N SER A 200 13.77 8.14 5.65
CA SER A 200 15.08 7.81 6.23
C SER A 200 16.15 8.89 5.97
N GLU A 201 15.99 9.67 4.91
CA GLU A 201 16.88 10.78 4.52
C GLU A 201 16.58 12.09 5.28
N LEU A 202 15.43 12.18 5.96
CA LEU A 202 15.09 13.35 6.77
C LEU A 202 16.00 13.42 8.01
N LYS A 203 16.59 14.60 8.24
CA LYS A 203 17.44 14.84 9.43
C LYS A 203 16.67 14.75 10.74
N VAL A 204 15.43 15.21 10.73
CA VAL A 204 14.54 15.25 11.90
C VAL A 204 13.16 14.74 11.49
N ARG A 205 12.59 13.89 12.30
CA ARG A 205 11.20 13.40 12.22
C ARG A 205 10.52 13.71 13.55
N ARG A 206 9.30 14.22 13.49
CA ARG A 206 8.49 14.45 14.69
C ARG A 206 8.05 13.12 15.31
N TYR A 207 7.51 12.23 14.47
CA TYR A 207 6.98 10.94 14.87
C TYR A 207 7.93 9.80 14.50
N THR A 208 7.79 8.69 15.18
CA THR A 208 8.40 7.43 14.77
C THR A 208 7.58 6.82 13.64
N TYR A 209 8.22 6.41 12.55
CA TYR A 209 7.57 5.75 11.42
C TYR A 209 7.86 4.27 11.43
N ARG A 210 6.81 3.46 11.32
CA ARG A 210 6.88 2.02 11.25
C ARG A 210 6.34 1.53 9.92
N PHE A 211 7.19 0.93 9.09
CA PHE A 211 6.85 0.30 7.82
C PHE A 211 6.80 -1.20 8.00
N ILE A 212 5.73 -1.83 7.49
CA ILE A 212 5.52 -3.26 7.53
C ILE A 212 5.30 -3.76 6.11
N PHE A 213 6.16 -4.69 5.65
CA PHE A 213 6.05 -5.42 4.39
C PHE A 213 5.68 -6.86 4.75
N ILE A 214 4.42 -7.26 4.53
CA ILE A 214 3.87 -8.43 5.18
C ILE A 214 2.93 -9.22 4.26
N PRO A 215 2.84 -10.56 4.35
CA PRO A 215 1.77 -11.28 3.66
C PRO A 215 0.39 -10.83 4.13
N GLU A 216 -0.54 -10.64 3.18
CA GLU A 216 -1.90 -10.17 3.46
C GLU A 216 -2.64 -11.11 4.42
N THR A 217 -3.49 -10.56 5.25
CA THR A 217 -4.37 -11.27 6.21
C THR A 217 -3.59 -12.04 7.27
N ILE A 218 -3.07 -13.23 6.98
CA ILE A 218 -2.37 -14.05 7.98
C ILE A 218 -1.11 -13.37 8.53
N GLY A 219 -0.41 -12.61 7.69
CA GLY A 219 0.75 -11.83 8.13
C GLY A 219 0.36 -10.69 9.05
N SER A 220 -0.60 -9.84 8.65
CA SER A 220 -1.06 -8.72 9.49
C SER A 220 -1.67 -9.20 10.80
N ILE A 221 -2.44 -10.30 10.80
CA ILE A 221 -2.96 -10.95 12.01
C ILE A 221 -1.80 -11.41 12.91
N THR A 222 -0.80 -12.05 12.32
CA THR A 222 0.41 -12.51 13.04
C THR A 222 1.16 -11.35 13.66
N TYR A 223 1.33 -10.26 12.91
CA TYR A 223 2.00 -9.05 13.36
C TYR A 223 1.25 -8.37 14.51
N ILE A 224 -0.06 -8.21 14.37
CA ILE A 224 -0.92 -7.64 15.41
C ILE A 224 -0.88 -8.51 16.67
N ASN A 225 -0.97 -9.84 16.54
CA ASN A 225 -0.89 -10.75 17.69
C ASN A 225 0.40 -10.56 18.50
N LYS A 226 1.54 -10.37 17.81
CA LYS A 226 2.85 -10.14 18.46
C LYS A 226 2.94 -8.76 19.12
N ASN A 227 2.35 -7.73 18.50
CA ASN A 227 2.62 -6.32 18.85
C ASN A 227 1.40 -5.56 19.39
N TYR A 228 0.29 -6.23 19.65
CA TYR A 228 -1.02 -5.64 19.96
C TYR A 228 -0.98 -4.49 20.97
N ILE A 229 -0.39 -4.72 22.15
CA ILE A 229 -0.35 -3.73 23.24
C ILE A 229 0.45 -2.50 22.82
N HIS A 230 1.57 -2.70 22.15
CA HIS A 230 2.43 -1.63 21.64
C HIS A 230 1.70 -0.78 20.60
N LEU A 231 1.11 -1.43 19.60
CA LEU A 231 0.43 -0.75 18.52
C LEU A 231 -0.75 0.10 19.03
N LYS A 232 -1.58 -0.46 19.91
CA LYS A 232 -2.70 0.31 20.52
C LYS A 232 -2.26 1.52 21.31
N LYS A 233 -1.10 1.45 21.93
CA LYS A 233 -0.58 2.55 22.76
C LYS A 233 0.11 3.63 21.94
N LYS A 234 0.76 3.25 20.83
CA LYS A 234 1.69 4.12 20.13
C LYS A 234 1.20 4.61 18.77
N VAL A 235 0.43 3.82 18.03
CA VAL A 235 -0.02 4.18 16.69
C VAL A 235 -1.14 5.22 16.77
N ILE A 236 -0.87 6.42 16.26
CA ILE A 236 -1.82 7.55 16.25
C ILE A 236 -2.41 7.81 14.86
N ALA A 237 -1.75 7.34 13.81
CA ALA A 237 -2.20 7.43 12.42
C ALA A 237 -1.51 6.36 11.57
N GLY A 238 -2.01 6.10 10.37
CA GLY A 238 -1.34 5.24 9.42
C GLY A 238 -2.12 4.99 8.15
N PHE A 239 -1.46 4.33 7.20
CA PHE A 239 -2.04 4.00 5.90
C PHE A 239 -1.73 2.56 5.50
N ASN A 240 -2.76 1.86 5.00
CA ASN A 240 -2.58 0.63 4.26
C ASN A 240 -2.34 1.00 2.79
N ILE A 241 -1.18 0.61 2.25
CA ILE A 241 -0.69 1.05 0.94
C ILE A 241 -0.81 -0.08 -0.06
N SER A 242 -1.75 0.04 -0.99
CA SER A 242 -1.94 -0.86 -2.12
C SER A 242 -2.71 -0.16 -3.23
N CYS A 243 -2.71 -0.68 -4.44
CA CYS A 243 -3.43 -0.12 -5.58
C CYS A 243 -3.14 1.38 -5.78
N VAL A 244 -1.86 1.73 -5.84
CA VAL A 244 -1.38 3.12 -5.93
C VAL A 244 -0.59 3.41 -7.22
N GLY A 245 -0.75 2.58 -8.26
CA GLY A 245 0.11 2.63 -9.44
C GLY A 245 -0.58 2.90 -10.78
N ASP A 246 -1.90 2.89 -10.88
CA ASP A 246 -2.63 3.17 -12.12
C ASP A 246 -2.92 4.68 -12.32
N ASP A 247 -3.37 5.06 -13.54
CA ASP A 247 -3.64 6.46 -13.92
C ASP A 247 -5.13 6.84 -13.90
N ARG A 248 -6.04 5.94 -13.51
CA ARG A 248 -7.47 6.09 -13.77
C ARG A 248 -8.16 7.03 -12.79
N SER A 249 -7.93 6.84 -11.49
CA SER A 249 -8.60 7.63 -10.45
C SER A 249 -7.74 7.77 -9.21
N TYR A 250 -8.20 8.59 -8.28
CA TYR A 250 -7.82 8.52 -6.88
C TYR A 250 -9.02 8.06 -6.06
N SER A 251 -8.77 7.39 -4.96
CA SER A 251 -9.82 6.97 -4.06
C SER A 251 -9.39 6.95 -2.60
N TYR A 252 -10.38 7.05 -1.73
CA TYR A 252 -10.23 7.03 -0.29
C TYR A 252 -11.08 5.91 0.31
N LEU A 253 -10.46 5.10 1.15
CA LEU A 253 -11.15 4.12 1.97
C LEU A 253 -10.90 4.47 3.46
N PRO A 254 -11.97 4.73 4.23
CA PRO A 254 -11.84 5.16 5.63
C PRO A 254 -11.32 4.09 6.55
N SER A 255 -10.75 4.52 7.69
CA SER A 255 -10.64 3.68 8.87
C SER A 255 -12.07 3.28 9.34
N ARG A 256 -12.17 2.28 10.22
CA ARG A 256 -13.49 1.89 10.76
C ARG A 256 -14.22 3.04 11.44
N ASN A 257 -13.50 3.94 12.09
CA ASN A 257 -14.09 5.11 12.75
C ASN A 257 -14.42 6.26 11.79
N GLY A 258 -13.74 6.37 10.64
CA GLY A 258 -14.00 7.33 9.58
C GLY A 258 -13.66 8.80 9.88
N ASN A 259 -13.13 9.10 11.08
CA ASN A 259 -12.81 10.44 11.53
C ASN A 259 -11.47 10.52 12.30
N THR A 260 -10.58 9.56 12.07
CA THR A 260 -9.23 9.57 12.63
C THR A 260 -8.34 10.63 11.95
N ILE A 261 -7.15 10.87 12.50
CA ILE A 261 -6.14 11.75 11.89
C ILE A 261 -5.85 11.31 10.45
N SER A 262 -5.71 9.99 10.20
CA SER A 262 -5.49 9.44 8.85
C SER A 262 -6.64 9.77 7.90
N ASP A 263 -7.88 9.67 8.37
CA ASP A 263 -9.08 9.98 7.58
C ASP A 263 -9.13 11.46 7.20
N THR A 264 -8.91 12.34 8.18
CA THR A 264 -8.97 13.79 7.96
C THR A 264 -7.88 14.24 6.99
N ILE A 265 -6.66 13.74 7.16
CA ILE A 265 -5.53 14.05 6.28
C ILE A 265 -5.74 13.50 4.88
N ALA A 266 -6.21 12.24 4.74
CA ALA A 266 -6.49 11.65 3.44
C ALA A 266 -7.52 12.49 2.65
N LYS A 267 -8.61 12.86 3.29
CA LYS A 267 -9.66 13.70 2.69
C LYS A 267 -9.11 15.07 2.27
N HIS A 268 -8.32 15.73 3.13
CA HIS A 268 -7.70 17.01 2.81
C HIS A 268 -6.78 16.91 1.60
N VAL A 269 -5.86 15.93 1.59
CA VAL A 269 -4.94 15.74 0.46
C VAL A 269 -5.70 15.50 -0.83
N LEU A 270 -6.65 14.57 -0.83
CA LEU A 270 -7.40 14.21 -2.03
C LEU A 270 -8.30 15.35 -2.52
N LYS A 271 -8.94 16.11 -1.64
CA LYS A 271 -9.71 17.31 -1.98
C LYS A 271 -8.93 18.27 -2.91
N TRP A 272 -7.63 18.40 -2.68
CA TRP A 272 -6.80 19.37 -3.40
C TRP A 272 -6.04 18.80 -4.60
N ILE A 273 -5.68 17.50 -4.58
CA ILE A 273 -4.94 16.91 -5.70
C ILE A 273 -5.85 16.25 -6.74
N ALA A 274 -7.04 15.81 -6.33
CA ALA A 274 -8.01 15.11 -7.16
C ALA A 274 -9.42 15.33 -6.61
N PRO A 275 -10.04 16.51 -6.81
CA PRO A 275 -11.35 16.84 -6.23
C PRO A 275 -12.48 15.86 -6.58
N ASP A 276 -12.32 15.12 -7.66
CA ASP A 276 -13.20 14.08 -8.17
C ASP A 276 -12.87 12.68 -7.65
N TYR A 277 -12.05 12.56 -6.61
CA TYR A 277 -11.70 11.26 -6.03
C TYR A 277 -12.93 10.47 -5.57
N ILE A 278 -12.83 9.14 -5.68
CA ILE A 278 -13.91 8.23 -5.26
C ILE A 278 -13.80 7.98 -3.76
N SER A 279 -14.86 8.30 -3.02
CA SER A 279 -14.93 8.02 -1.58
C SER A 279 -15.73 6.75 -1.33
N TYR A 280 -15.09 5.79 -0.69
CA TYR A 280 -15.70 4.54 -0.24
C TYR A 280 -16.17 4.62 1.22
N THR A 281 -16.89 3.61 1.66
CA THR A 281 -17.29 3.41 3.05
C THR A 281 -16.43 2.31 3.69
N TRP A 282 -16.44 2.21 5.00
CA TRP A 282 -15.79 1.09 5.70
C TRP A 282 -16.31 -0.29 5.24
N LEU A 283 -17.51 -0.38 4.73
CA LEU A 283 -18.09 -1.63 4.24
C LEU A 283 -17.46 -2.13 2.95
N ASP A 284 -16.76 -1.24 2.23
CA ASP A 284 -16.03 -1.55 0.99
C ASP A 284 -14.58 -2.02 1.23
N ARG A 285 -14.21 -2.25 2.49
CA ARG A 285 -12.91 -2.78 2.87
C ARG A 285 -12.67 -4.18 2.30
N GLY A 286 -11.42 -4.52 2.01
CA GLY A 286 -11.10 -5.83 1.42
C GLY A 286 -9.65 -6.29 1.60
N SER A 287 -8.78 -5.44 2.18
CA SER A 287 -7.37 -5.74 2.41
C SER A 287 -6.99 -5.68 3.90
N ASP A 288 -5.73 -5.42 4.25
CA ASP A 288 -5.22 -5.50 5.62
C ASP A 288 -5.79 -4.44 6.58
N GLU A 289 -6.41 -3.36 6.07
CA GLU A 289 -7.18 -2.45 6.92
C GLU A 289 -8.26 -3.19 7.72
N ARG A 290 -8.78 -4.32 7.21
CA ARG A 290 -9.74 -5.19 7.93
C ARG A 290 -9.18 -5.68 9.25
N GLN A 291 -7.88 -5.96 9.29
CA GLN A 291 -7.19 -6.50 10.45
C GLN A 291 -6.78 -5.37 11.40
N TYR A 292 -6.17 -4.32 10.88
CA TYR A 292 -5.72 -3.18 11.68
C TYR A 292 -6.87 -2.43 12.34
N CYS A 293 -7.99 -2.27 11.64
CA CYS A 293 -9.17 -1.58 12.16
C CYS A 293 -10.23 -2.54 12.73
N ALA A 294 -9.95 -3.84 12.89
CA ALA A 294 -10.90 -4.80 13.45
C ALA A 294 -11.40 -4.35 14.84
N PRO A 295 -12.65 -4.69 15.21
CA PRO A 295 -13.18 -4.39 16.55
C PRO A 295 -12.25 -4.91 17.65
N GLY A 296 -11.89 -4.04 18.59
CA GLY A 296 -10.94 -4.35 19.66
C GLY A 296 -9.47 -4.03 19.30
N ILE A 297 -9.07 -4.08 18.03
CA ILE A 297 -7.78 -3.60 17.54
C ILE A 297 -7.85 -2.09 17.33
N ASP A 298 -8.77 -1.62 16.50
CA ASP A 298 -9.15 -0.21 16.34
C ASP A 298 -7.99 0.76 16.03
N LEU A 299 -7.00 0.33 15.26
CA LEU A 299 -5.93 1.24 14.82
C LEU A 299 -6.47 2.26 13.80
N PRO A 300 -5.98 3.50 13.81
CA PRO A 300 -6.44 4.58 12.94
C PRO A 300 -5.82 4.48 11.53
N ILE A 301 -6.13 3.40 10.80
CA ILE A 301 -5.55 3.13 9.50
C ILE A 301 -6.58 3.40 8.40
N ALA A 302 -6.26 4.34 7.51
CA ALA A 302 -7.02 4.64 6.30
C ALA A 302 -6.24 4.19 5.05
N SER A 303 -6.83 4.36 3.87
CA SER A 303 -6.12 4.12 2.61
C SER A 303 -6.33 5.28 1.64
N ILE A 304 -5.23 5.76 1.06
CA ILE A 304 -5.20 6.60 -0.14
C ILE A 304 -4.77 5.68 -1.27
N LEU A 305 -5.67 5.47 -2.24
CA LEU A 305 -5.42 4.58 -3.37
C LEU A 305 -5.52 5.37 -4.69
N ARG A 306 -5.03 4.74 -5.76
CA ARG A 306 -5.47 5.05 -7.10
C ARG A 306 -6.80 4.33 -7.32
N THR A 307 -6.97 3.52 -8.36
CA THR A 307 -8.20 2.71 -8.47
C THR A 307 -8.17 1.58 -7.44
N LYS A 308 -9.17 1.56 -6.56
CA LYS A 308 -9.27 0.57 -5.48
C LYS A 308 -9.32 -0.87 -6.03
N TYR A 309 -8.77 -1.83 -5.30
CA TYR A 309 -8.94 -3.26 -5.56
C TYR A 309 -10.41 -3.60 -5.81
N GLN A 310 -10.69 -4.60 -6.64
CA GLN A 310 -12.02 -5.00 -7.12
C GLN A 310 -12.75 -3.95 -8.00
N GLN A 311 -12.18 -2.78 -8.26
CA GLN A 311 -12.84 -1.70 -9.00
C GLN A 311 -12.23 -1.47 -10.40
N TYR A 312 -11.32 -2.32 -10.84
CA TYR A 312 -10.78 -2.31 -12.19
C TYR A 312 -10.81 -3.72 -12.79
N PRO A 313 -11.06 -3.85 -14.09
CA PRO A 313 -11.34 -5.16 -14.72
C PRO A 313 -10.15 -6.14 -14.68
N GLU A 314 -8.93 -5.64 -14.64
CA GLU A 314 -7.72 -6.47 -14.62
C GLU A 314 -7.40 -7.06 -13.23
N TYR A 315 -8.13 -6.64 -12.20
CA TYR A 315 -7.92 -7.09 -10.82
C TYR A 315 -7.90 -8.62 -10.73
N HIS A 316 -6.88 -9.16 -10.04
CA HIS A 316 -6.66 -10.59 -9.85
C HIS A 316 -6.58 -11.41 -11.13
N THR A 317 -5.97 -10.82 -12.16
CA THR A 317 -5.67 -11.50 -13.43
C THR A 317 -4.27 -11.14 -13.95
N SER A 318 -3.80 -11.88 -14.96
CA SER A 318 -2.54 -11.58 -15.67
C SER A 318 -2.55 -10.24 -16.42
N LEU A 319 -3.71 -9.60 -16.54
CA LEU A 319 -3.85 -8.29 -17.17
C LEU A 319 -3.49 -7.15 -16.23
N ASP A 320 -3.46 -7.36 -14.90
CA ASP A 320 -2.91 -6.42 -13.91
C ASP A 320 -1.39 -6.40 -14.01
N ASN A 321 -0.84 -5.66 -14.96
CA ASN A 321 0.57 -5.71 -15.33
C ASN A 321 1.23 -4.32 -15.37
N LEU A 322 2.56 -4.30 -15.51
CA LEU A 322 3.41 -3.10 -15.55
C LEU A 322 3.44 -2.40 -16.92
N TYR A 323 2.67 -2.86 -17.90
CA TYR A 323 2.68 -2.29 -19.25
C TYR A 323 1.43 -1.45 -19.51
N ASN A 324 0.27 -1.92 -19.03
CA ASN A 324 -1.03 -1.34 -19.37
C ASN A 324 -1.77 -0.75 -18.17
N VAL A 325 -1.51 -1.24 -16.95
CA VAL A 325 -2.22 -0.83 -15.74
C VAL A 325 -1.36 0.07 -14.87
N VAL A 326 -0.18 -0.41 -14.46
CA VAL A 326 0.73 0.39 -13.64
C VAL A 326 1.71 1.13 -14.52
N THR A 327 1.75 2.45 -14.35
CA THR A 327 2.60 3.35 -15.13
C THR A 327 3.55 4.14 -14.23
N PRO A 328 4.66 4.67 -14.75
CA PRO A 328 5.50 5.61 -14.00
C PRO A 328 4.71 6.79 -13.45
N LYS A 329 3.77 7.36 -14.24
CA LYS A 329 2.93 8.48 -13.82
C LYS A 329 1.95 8.09 -12.72
N GLY A 330 1.34 6.90 -12.81
CA GLY A 330 0.45 6.38 -11.79
C GLY A 330 1.15 6.19 -10.45
N LEU A 331 2.32 5.54 -10.47
CA LEU A 331 3.18 5.36 -9.29
C LEU A 331 3.65 6.69 -8.69
N GLU A 332 4.02 7.66 -9.53
CA GLU A 332 4.38 9.02 -9.10
C GLU A 332 3.21 9.70 -8.41
N GLY A 333 1.99 9.58 -8.96
CA GLY A 333 0.77 10.11 -8.38
C GLY A 333 0.46 9.49 -7.01
N GLY A 334 0.54 8.17 -6.89
CA GLY A 334 0.35 7.48 -5.61
C GLY A 334 1.42 7.86 -4.57
N TYR A 335 2.68 7.94 -4.98
CA TYR A 335 3.78 8.39 -4.14
C TYR A 335 3.56 9.82 -3.60
N TRP A 336 3.24 10.78 -4.47
CA TRP A 336 3.04 12.17 -4.04
C TRP A 336 1.81 12.37 -3.16
N ALA A 337 0.72 11.63 -3.42
CA ALA A 337 -0.46 11.67 -2.56
C ALA A 337 -0.15 11.23 -1.13
N LEU A 338 0.51 10.08 -0.98
CA LEU A 338 0.92 9.56 0.32
C LEU A 338 2.01 10.41 0.97
N ARG A 339 3.00 10.89 0.20
CA ARG A 339 4.04 11.77 0.72
C ARG A 339 3.46 13.06 1.29
N ARG A 340 2.52 13.71 0.60
CA ARG A 340 1.81 14.90 1.11
C ARG A 340 1.04 14.60 2.40
N ALA A 341 0.42 13.43 2.49
CA ALA A 341 -0.22 13.01 3.73
C ALA A 341 0.77 12.89 4.89
N LEU A 342 1.94 12.30 4.66
CA LEU A 342 2.98 12.16 5.68
C LEU A 342 3.64 13.51 6.02
N GLU A 343 3.89 14.38 5.05
CA GLU A 343 4.37 15.76 5.28
C GLU A 343 3.37 16.56 6.13
N LEU A 344 2.07 16.39 5.86
CA LEU A 344 1.04 17.06 6.65
C LEU A 344 1.00 16.51 8.08
N ILE A 345 1.14 15.20 8.29
CA ILE A 345 1.28 14.62 9.64
C ILE A 345 2.44 15.26 10.41
N GLU A 346 3.60 15.40 9.78
CA GLU A 346 4.79 16.01 10.40
C GLU A 346 4.57 17.47 10.79
N LYS A 347 3.89 18.24 9.93
CA LYS A 347 3.72 19.70 10.06
C LYS A 347 2.43 20.12 10.75
N ASN A 348 1.48 19.21 10.94
CA ASN A 348 0.20 19.54 11.58
C ASN A 348 0.38 19.77 13.09
N ARG A 349 0.55 21.01 13.47
CA ARG A 349 0.68 21.47 14.86
C ARG A 349 -0.42 22.45 15.19
N ILE A 350 -0.69 22.62 16.47
CA ILE A 350 -1.53 23.68 17.00
C ILE A 350 -0.66 24.92 17.16
N TYR A 351 -1.16 26.08 16.73
CA TYR A 351 -0.42 27.34 16.82
C TYR A 351 -1.16 28.34 17.68
N LYS A 352 -0.38 29.17 18.40
CA LYS A 352 -0.87 30.25 19.23
C LYS A 352 -0.15 31.54 18.90
N ASN A 353 -0.91 32.63 18.83
CA ASN A 353 -0.34 33.97 18.70
C ASN A 353 0.47 34.37 19.92
N ASN A 354 1.66 34.92 19.69
CA ASN A 354 2.52 35.50 20.72
C ASN A 354 2.20 37.00 20.99
N VAL A 355 1.38 37.61 20.14
CA VAL A 355 1.01 39.03 20.21
C VAL A 355 -0.51 39.18 20.33
N LEU A 356 -0.98 39.93 21.27
CA LEU A 356 -2.41 40.26 21.42
C LEU A 356 -2.84 41.24 20.32
N CYS A 357 -4.07 41.09 19.86
CA CYS A 357 -4.63 41.80 18.71
C CYS A 357 -3.84 41.52 17.40
N GLU A 358 -4.15 42.29 16.36
CA GLU A 358 -3.43 42.16 15.10
C GLU A 358 -2.00 42.69 15.22
N PRO A 359 -0.99 41.89 14.82
CA PRO A 359 0.39 42.37 14.88
C PRO A 359 0.66 43.46 13.85
N GLN A 360 1.49 44.43 14.18
CA GLN A 360 1.96 45.42 13.24
C GLN A 360 2.95 44.78 12.23
N LEU A 361 2.41 44.27 11.13
CA LEU A 361 3.18 43.54 10.11
C LEU A 361 4.19 44.44 9.38
N GLY A 362 3.85 45.75 9.18
CA GLY A 362 4.70 46.70 8.49
C GLY A 362 6.08 46.87 9.12
N LYS A 363 6.16 46.97 10.47
CA LYS A 363 7.46 47.12 11.17
C LYS A 363 8.36 45.87 11.05
N ARG A 364 7.76 44.75 10.64
CA ARG A 364 8.46 43.46 10.46
C ARG A 364 8.77 43.18 8.99
N GLY A 365 8.46 44.09 8.09
CA GLY A 365 8.61 43.89 6.66
C GLY A 365 7.69 42.81 6.07
N LEU A 366 6.61 42.47 6.78
CA LEU A 366 5.66 41.45 6.40
C LEU A 366 4.44 42.01 5.65
N TYR A 367 4.31 43.34 5.56
CA TYR A 367 3.24 43.99 4.81
C TYR A 367 3.77 44.44 3.45
N PRO A 368 3.06 44.17 2.36
CA PRO A 368 3.50 44.59 1.04
C PRO A 368 3.53 46.12 0.94
N THR A 369 4.65 46.65 0.43
CA THR A 369 4.81 48.11 0.20
C THR A 369 4.06 48.60 -1.03
N LEU A 370 3.69 47.69 -1.93
CA LEU A 370 2.93 47.94 -3.15
C LEU A 370 1.55 47.25 -3.03
N SER A 371 0.49 48.03 -3.20
CA SER A 371 -0.86 47.46 -3.30
C SER A 371 -1.08 46.86 -4.67
N SER A 372 -1.03 45.51 -4.72
CA SER A 372 -1.42 44.75 -5.92
C SER A 372 -2.36 43.63 -5.49
N LYS A 373 -3.26 43.21 -6.37
CA LYS A 373 -4.26 42.18 -6.08
C LYS A 373 -3.64 40.89 -5.52
N LYS A 374 -2.46 40.49 -5.98
CA LYS A 374 -1.74 39.30 -5.50
C LYS A 374 -1.19 39.49 -4.09
N LEU A 375 -0.54 40.64 -3.82
CA LEU A 375 0.02 40.96 -2.51
C LEU A 375 -1.07 41.18 -1.46
N ASP A 376 -2.21 41.73 -1.86
CA ASP A 376 -3.39 41.88 -0.97
C ASP A 376 -3.94 40.49 -0.57
N GLN A 377 -3.90 39.50 -1.49
CA GLN A 377 -4.33 38.14 -1.20
C GLN A 377 -3.37 37.43 -0.21
N GLU A 378 -2.08 37.61 -0.38
CA GLU A 378 -1.06 37.03 0.54
C GLU A 378 -1.19 37.63 1.94
N ALA A 379 -1.36 38.96 2.05
CA ALA A 379 -1.59 39.64 3.30
C ALA A 379 -2.89 39.17 3.98
N ARG A 380 -3.97 39.02 3.21
CA ARG A 380 -5.24 38.50 3.71
C ARG A 380 -5.10 37.05 4.20
N THR A 381 -4.39 36.18 3.50
CA THR A 381 -4.12 34.80 3.93
C THR A 381 -3.36 34.79 5.25
N MET A 382 -2.32 35.62 5.38
CA MET A 382 -1.56 35.79 6.65
C MET A 382 -2.45 36.25 7.80
N MET A 383 -3.28 37.26 7.59
CA MET A 383 -4.18 37.78 8.62
C MET A 383 -5.25 36.76 9.01
N ASN A 384 -5.84 36.06 8.04
CA ASN A 384 -6.78 34.97 8.30
C ASN A 384 -6.13 33.85 9.10
N PHE A 385 -4.89 33.45 8.74
CA PHE A 385 -4.13 32.43 9.46
C PHE A 385 -3.89 32.86 10.91
N LEU A 386 -3.36 34.09 11.15
CA LEU A 386 -3.11 34.63 12.46
C LEU A 386 -4.39 34.73 13.32
N SER A 387 -5.53 35.09 12.72
CA SER A 387 -6.79 35.20 13.45
C SER A 387 -7.30 33.87 14.02
N LEU A 388 -6.78 32.74 13.51
CA LEU A 388 -7.13 31.38 13.91
C LEU A 388 -6.03 30.70 14.74
N CYS A 389 -4.89 31.36 14.98
CA CYS A 389 -3.83 30.85 15.86
C CYS A 389 -4.18 31.14 17.34
N ASP A 390 -5.20 30.46 17.86
CA ASP A 390 -5.75 30.64 19.21
C ASP A 390 -5.18 29.67 20.25
N GLY A 391 -4.41 28.69 19.82
CA GLY A 391 -3.89 27.61 20.66
C GLY A 391 -4.79 26.38 20.72
N GLU A 392 -5.85 26.33 19.90
CA GLU A 392 -6.80 25.21 19.82
C GLU A 392 -6.85 24.61 18.41
N HIS A 393 -6.77 25.44 17.36
CA HIS A 393 -6.80 25.00 15.97
C HIS A 393 -5.43 24.51 15.50
N SER A 394 -5.43 23.33 14.87
CA SER A 394 -4.26 22.82 14.17
C SER A 394 -4.07 23.50 12.82
N LEU A 395 -2.88 23.35 12.20
CA LEU A 395 -2.62 23.82 10.85
C LEU A 395 -3.69 23.33 9.85
N LEU A 396 -4.08 22.07 9.97
CA LEU A 396 -5.09 21.47 9.10
C LEU A 396 -6.47 22.11 9.31
N ASP A 397 -6.88 22.35 10.57
CA ASP A 397 -8.14 23.02 10.88
C ASP A 397 -8.17 24.44 10.30
N ILE A 398 -7.04 25.16 10.42
CA ILE A 398 -6.90 26.51 9.84
C ILE A 398 -6.98 26.44 8.32
N ALA A 399 -6.24 25.52 7.68
CA ALA A 399 -6.24 25.34 6.24
C ALA A 399 -7.66 25.06 5.69
N GLU A 400 -8.42 24.18 6.37
CA GLU A 400 -9.82 23.91 5.99
C GLU A 400 -10.70 25.14 6.15
N LYS A 401 -10.57 25.91 7.25
CA LYS A 401 -11.36 27.11 7.50
C LYS A 401 -11.10 28.22 6.48
N ILE A 402 -9.85 28.43 6.08
CA ILE A 402 -9.49 29.45 5.07
C ILE A 402 -9.56 28.94 3.64
N ASN A 403 -9.92 27.64 3.47
CA ASN A 403 -10.07 26.95 2.19
C ASN A 403 -8.82 27.02 1.30
N LEU A 404 -7.68 26.62 1.87
CA LEU A 404 -6.39 26.47 1.18
C LEU A 404 -5.79 25.10 1.46
N PRO A 405 -4.97 24.54 0.53
CA PRO A 405 -4.20 23.34 0.82
C PRO A 405 -3.17 23.65 1.94
N ALA A 406 -3.06 22.77 2.92
CA ALA A 406 -2.19 22.98 4.08
C ALA A 406 -0.72 23.20 3.69
N TRP A 407 -0.24 22.59 2.62
CA TRP A 407 1.15 22.77 2.13
C TRP A 407 1.44 24.16 1.58
N ASP A 408 0.43 24.93 1.16
CA ASP A 408 0.60 26.31 0.74
C ASP A 408 0.83 27.25 1.95
N LEU A 409 0.57 26.77 3.16
CA LEU A 409 0.77 27.52 4.40
C LEU A 409 2.13 27.24 5.07
N TYR A 410 2.91 26.25 4.62
CA TYR A 410 4.15 25.87 5.31
C TYR A 410 5.16 27.00 5.38
N GLU A 411 5.41 27.67 4.24
CA GLU A 411 6.34 28.81 4.20
C GLU A 411 5.82 30.01 5.02
N LEU A 412 4.50 30.23 5.04
CA LEU A 412 3.88 31.25 5.87
C LEU A 412 4.11 30.96 7.35
N VAL A 413 3.89 29.72 7.80
CA VAL A 413 4.11 29.29 9.18
C VAL A 413 5.57 29.50 9.58
N ASP A 414 6.51 29.03 8.75
CA ASP A 414 7.94 29.17 9.01
C ASP A 414 8.33 30.66 9.14
N LYS A 415 7.77 31.52 8.30
CA LYS A 415 7.95 32.97 8.33
C LYS A 415 7.38 33.61 9.60
N LEU A 416 6.19 33.22 10.01
CA LEU A 416 5.56 33.73 11.23
C LEU A 416 6.31 33.33 12.51
N ILE A 417 6.83 32.10 12.54
CA ILE A 417 7.70 31.63 13.65
C ILE A 417 9.00 32.42 13.69
N LEU A 418 9.65 32.64 12.54
CA LEU A 418 10.89 33.42 12.45
C LEU A 418 10.75 34.82 12.99
N HIS A 419 9.56 35.45 12.85
CA HIS A 419 9.26 36.76 13.34
C HIS A 419 8.63 36.79 14.76
N ASP A 420 8.66 35.65 15.44
CA ASP A 420 8.09 35.49 16.81
C ASP A 420 6.62 35.92 16.92
N LEU A 421 5.84 35.72 15.86
CA LEU A 421 4.41 36.03 15.82
C LEU A 421 3.55 34.89 16.32
N ILE A 422 3.99 33.67 16.11
CA ILE A 422 3.32 32.43 16.56
C ILE A 422 4.31 31.49 17.21
N SER A 423 3.80 30.64 18.11
CA SER A 423 4.50 29.47 18.67
C SER A 423 3.65 28.22 18.51
N SER A 424 4.30 27.07 18.38
CA SER A 424 3.61 25.78 18.42
C SER A 424 3.47 25.30 19.87
N THR A 425 2.28 24.81 20.20
CA THR A 425 2.00 24.16 21.48
C THR A 425 2.30 22.66 21.41
#